data_cdae3c653cfb05025b5bf3c5bae40c43
#
_entry.id   cdae3c653cfb05025b5bf3c5bae40c43
#
_cell.length_a   1.000
_cell.length_b   1.000
_cell.length_c   1.000
_cell.angle_alpha   90.00
_cell.angle_beta   90.00
_cell.angle_gamma   90.00
#
_symmetry.space_group_name_H-M   'P 1'
#
loop_
_entity.id
_entity.type
_entity.pdbx_description
1 polymer ?
#
loop_
_entity_poly.entity_id
_entity_poly.type
_entity_poly.pdbx_seq_one_letter_code
_entity_poly.pdbx_strand_id
1 'polypeptide(L)'
;LLQAPANAAKIAAKTVLITQTQLSSRQIDELLQDKSKVSEIIRRLIKNGRPRELETLNYTFRFNGISLAGVTHVVRHRLQSVCVPSLKYTDRTNYVIPATISSSPDLLECYQTAFRKNLELYQTLQKQGVPEEMLVYFCLSGNTLDLVTTMNARELLLFLRLRTCMRAQWEVRGYALEMLHKLREVSPEIFNDYGASCYLEGKCPEGALTCGKFAEMQEFFKTML
;
A
#
# COMPACT_ATOMS: atom_id res chain seq x y z
N LEU A 1 -5.65 -5.79 6.13
CA LEU A 1 -5.90 -6.79 5.11
C LEU A 1 -7.32 -7.34 5.28
N LEU A 2 -8.13 -7.30 4.21
CA LEU A 2 -9.50 -7.84 4.19
C LEU A 2 -9.55 -9.23 3.52
N GLN A 3 -8.73 -9.43 2.48
CA GLN A 3 -8.72 -10.66 1.72
C GLN A 3 -7.30 -10.97 1.21
N ALA A 4 -6.93 -12.24 1.24
CA ALA A 4 -5.73 -12.78 0.61
C ALA A 4 -6.03 -14.17 0.03
N PRO A 5 -5.34 -14.59 -1.05
CA PRO A 5 -5.51 -15.92 -1.59
C PRO A 5 -4.91 -16.98 -0.65
N ALA A 6 -5.66 -18.02 -0.35
CA ALA A 6 -5.13 -19.18 0.34
C ALA A 6 -4.08 -19.88 -0.55
N ASN A 7 -2.94 -20.28 0.03
CA ASN A 7 -1.86 -20.96 -0.70
C ASN A 7 -1.32 -20.18 -1.93
N ALA A 8 -1.15 -18.86 -1.80
CA ALA A 8 -0.72 -17.95 -2.87
C ALA A 8 0.50 -18.46 -3.65
N ALA A 9 1.55 -18.90 -2.96
CA ALA A 9 2.76 -19.42 -3.59
C ALA A 9 2.47 -20.67 -4.45
N LYS A 10 1.64 -21.58 -3.97
CA LYS A 10 1.26 -22.79 -4.73
C LYS A 10 0.45 -22.44 -5.97
N ILE A 11 -0.46 -21.46 -5.89
CA ILE A 11 -1.25 -20.98 -7.03
C ILE A 11 -0.32 -20.37 -8.08
N ALA A 12 0.58 -19.47 -7.69
CA ALA A 12 1.54 -18.85 -8.60
C ALA A 12 2.47 -19.89 -9.24
N ALA A 13 3.03 -20.82 -8.44
CA ALA A 13 3.88 -21.90 -8.95
C ALA A 13 3.12 -22.82 -9.94
N LYS A 14 1.85 -23.12 -9.65
CA LYS A 14 0.99 -23.90 -10.57
C LYS A 14 0.79 -23.16 -11.88
N THR A 15 0.54 -21.84 -11.83
CA THR A 15 0.40 -21.00 -13.03
C THR A 15 1.68 -20.99 -13.87
N VAL A 16 2.86 -20.88 -13.23
CA VAL A 16 4.16 -20.99 -13.92
C VAL A 16 4.29 -22.33 -14.64
N LEU A 17 4.01 -23.45 -13.95
CA LEU A 17 4.16 -24.78 -14.53
C LEU A 17 3.20 -25.03 -15.69
N ILE A 18 1.95 -24.58 -15.57
CA ILE A 18 0.95 -24.69 -16.65
C ILE A 18 1.38 -23.90 -17.90
N THR A 19 1.96 -22.72 -17.70
CA THR A 19 2.26 -21.80 -18.82
C THR A 19 3.64 -21.99 -19.43
N GLN A 20 4.57 -22.66 -18.74
CA GLN A 20 5.97 -22.74 -19.13
C GLN A 20 6.49 -24.18 -19.29
N THR A 21 5.64 -25.20 -19.06
CA THR A 21 6.03 -26.61 -19.21
C THR A 21 4.97 -27.41 -19.96
N GLN A 22 5.31 -28.64 -20.34
CA GLN A 22 4.38 -29.59 -20.94
C GLN A 22 3.94 -30.69 -19.95
N LEU A 23 4.09 -30.43 -18.63
CA LEU A 23 3.68 -31.37 -17.61
C LEU A 23 2.16 -31.53 -17.56
N SER A 24 1.69 -32.77 -17.37
CA SER A 24 0.28 -33.03 -17.12
C SER A 24 -0.16 -32.46 -15.78
N SER A 25 -1.46 -32.19 -15.61
CA SER A 25 -2.01 -31.70 -14.35
C SER A 25 -1.62 -32.59 -13.15
N ARG A 26 -1.58 -33.90 -13.31
CA ARG A 26 -1.17 -34.84 -12.27
C ARG A 26 0.29 -34.63 -11.85
N GLN A 27 1.19 -34.56 -12.83
CA GLN A 27 2.63 -34.29 -12.58
C GLN A 27 2.86 -32.95 -11.89
N ILE A 28 2.11 -31.90 -12.28
CA ILE A 28 2.15 -30.58 -11.63
C ILE A 28 1.70 -30.71 -10.19
N ASP A 29 0.57 -31.37 -9.93
CA ASP A 29 0.04 -31.50 -8.56
C ASP A 29 0.96 -32.34 -7.66
N GLU A 30 1.59 -33.39 -8.18
CA GLU A 30 2.61 -34.18 -7.50
C GLU A 30 3.86 -33.34 -7.17
N LEU A 31 4.37 -32.55 -8.11
CA LEU A 31 5.53 -31.67 -7.91
C LEU A 31 5.27 -30.60 -6.85
N LEU A 32 4.06 -30.05 -6.82
CA LEU A 32 3.67 -29.00 -5.88
C LEU A 32 3.33 -29.52 -4.46
N GLN A 33 3.47 -30.81 -4.15
CA GLN A 33 3.49 -31.33 -2.78
C GLN A 33 4.79 -30.95 -2.06
N ASP A 34 5.87 -30.78 -2.78
CA ASP A 34 7.15 -30.36 -2.23
C ASP A 34 7.22 -28.83 -2.07
N LYS A 35 7.13 -28.36 -0.81
CA LYS A 35 7.19 -26.94 -0.49
C LYS A 35 8.51 -26.28 -0.93
N SER A 36 9.61 -27.04 -0.95
CA SER A 36 10.93 -26.50 -1.35
C SER A 36 10.93 -26.13 -2.84
N LYS A 37 10.31 -26.96 -3.68
CA LYS A 37 10.13 -26.68 -5.11
C LYS A 37 9.21 -25.50 -5.36
N VAL A 38 8.12 -25.37 -4.60
CA VAL A 38 7.25 -24.21 -4.68
C VAL A 38 8.05 -22.93 -4.38
N SER A 39 8.81 -22.90 -3.30
CA SER A 39 9.63 -21.75 -2.90
C SER A 39 10.70 -21.43 -3.95
N GLU A 40 11.32 -22.44 -4.55
CA GLU A 40 12.30 -22.25 -5.63
C GLU A 40 11.66 -21.61 -6.87
N ILE A 41 10.50 -22.11 -7.30
CA ILE A 41 9.76 -21.56 -8.45
C ILE A 41 9.42 -20.09 -8.21
N ILE A 42 8.90 -19.74 -7.03
CA ILE A 42 8.53 -18.37 -6.71
C ILE A 42 9.76 -17.46 -6.68
N ARG A 43 10.86 -17.89 -6.05
CA ARG A 43 12.10 -17.11 -6.04
C ARG A 43 12.63 -16.83 -7.45
N ARG A 44 12.61 -17.84 -8.33
CA ARG A 44 13.01 -17.67 -9.74
C ARG A 44 12.08 -16.74 -10.48
N LEU A 45 10.76 -16.85 -10.28
CA LEU A 45 9.73 -15.99 -10.88
C LEU A 45 9.96 -14.51 -10.54
N ILE A 46 10.16 -14.20 -9.26
CA ILE A 46 10.38 -12.82 -8.79
C ILE A 46 11.73 -12.28 -9.31
N LYS A 47 12.80 -13.10 -9.27
CA LYS A 47 14.13 -12.69 -9.71
C LYS A 47 14.19 -12.37 -11.21
N ASN A 48 13.39 -13.04 -12.03
CA ASN A 48 13.38 -12.82 -13.48
C ASN A 48 12.76 -11.47 -13.91
N GLY A 49 12.23 -10.68 -12.99
CA GLY A 49 11.74 -9.32 -13.23
C GLY A 49 10.48 -9.21 -14.09
N ARG A 50 9.86 -10.31 -14.48
CA ARG A 50 8.62 -10.35 -15.27
C ARG A 50 7.58 -11.31 -14.66
N PRO A 51 7.20 -11.12 -13.38
CA PRO A 51 6.36 -12.07 -12.66
C PRO A 51 4.86 -11.90 -13.00
N ARG A 52 4.49 -12.04 -14.28
CA ARG A 52 3.09 -11.88 -14.72
C ARG A 52 2.14 -12.92 -14.11
N GLU A 53 2.66 -14.07 -13.74
CA GLU A 53 1.90 -15.14 -13.10
C GLU A 53 1.38 -14.72 -11.71
N LEU A 54 2.01 -13.74 -11.08
CA LEU A 54 1.54 -13.13 -9.84
C LEU A 54 0.29 -12.25 -10.03
N GLU A 55 -0.09 -11.91 -11.27
CA GLU A 55 -1.33 -11.17 -11.55
C GLU A 55 -2.59 -11.99 -11.23
N THR A 56 -2.47 -13.31 -11.13
CA THR A 56 -3.59 -14.19 -10.72
C THR A 56 -3.91 -14.13 -9.22
N LEU A 57 -3.05 -13.51 -8.42
CA LEU A 57 -3.18 -13.42 -6.96
C LEU A 57 -3.65 -12.04 -6.55
N ASN A 58 -4.87 -11.93 -6.02
CA ASN A 58 -5.45 -10.66 -5.62
C ASN A 58 -5.51 -10.52 -4.10
N TYR A 59 -5.18 -9.34 -3.59
CA TYR A 59 -5.21 -8.97 -2.17
C TYR A 59 -6.04 -7.71 -1.99
N THR A 60 -6.92 -7.71 -1.01
CA THR A 60 -7.80 -6.56 -0.72
C THR A 60 -7.43 -5.96 0.63
N PHE A 61 -7.20 -4.65 0.65
CA PHE A 61 -6.85 -3.88 1.85
C PHE A 61 -7.88 -2.78 2.09
N ARG A 62 -8.13 -2.50 3.37
CA ARG A 62 -8.77 -1.27 3.83
C ARG A 62 -7.69 -0.36 4.40
N PHE A 63 -7.63 0.86 3.93
CA PHE A 63 -6.90 1.96 4.54
C PHE A 63 -7.88 2.67 5.47
N ASN A 64 -7.63 2.61 6.75
CA ASN A 64 -8.51 3.15 7.77
C ASN A 64 -8.06 4.56 8.14
N GLY A 65 -8.86 5.57 7.79
CA GLY A 65 -8.57 6.96 8.13
C GLY A 65 -7.42 7.58 7.34
N ILE A 66 -7.25 7.23 6.05
CA ILE A 66 -6.25 7.87 5.18
C ILE A 66 -6.70 9.29 4.83
N SER A 67 -5.75 10.26 4.83
CA SER A 67 -6.04 11.63 4.41
C SER A 67 -6.36 11.75 2.92
N LEU A 68 -7.10 12.78 2.53
CA LEU A 68 -7.33 13.08 1.11
C LEU A 68 -6.01 13.29 0.37
N ALA A 69 -5.00 13.88 1.03
CA ALA A 69 -3.65 13.99 0.48
C ALA A 69 -3.04 12.60 0.23
N GLY A 70 -3.16 11.66 1.18
CA GLY A 70 -2.67 10.29 1.05
C GLY A 70 -3.34 9.52 -0.09
N VAL A 71 -4.67 9.64 -0.22
CA VAL A 71 -5.45 9.02 -1.32
C VAL A 71 -4.85 9.35 -2.67
N THR A 72 -4.44 10.61 -2.92
CA THR A 72 -3.87 11.03 -4.22
C THR A 72 -2.62 10.26 -4.61
N HIS A 73 -1.88 9.72 -3.65
CA HIS A 73 -0.69 8.90 -3.89
C HIS A 73 -1.02 7.42 -4.10
N VAL A 74 -2.05 6.91 -3.43
CA VAL A 74 -2.50 5.51 -3.60
C VAL A 74 -3.12 5.29 -4.97
N VAL A 75 -4.02 6.18 -5.40
CA VAL A 75 -4.74 6.04 -6.68
C VAL A 75 -3.88 6.23 -7.93
N ARG A 76 -2.63 6.66 -7.78
CA ARG A 76 -1.66 6.72 -8.91
C ARG A 76 -1.20 5.34 -9.37
N HIS A 77 -1.38 4.32 -8.57
CA HIS A 77 -1.15 2.93 -8.95
C HIS A 77 -2.36 2.44 -9.74
N ARG A 78 -2.21 2.28 -11.06
CA ARG A 78 -3.36 2.14 -11.98
C ARG A 78 -3.91 0.73 -12.06
N LEU A 79 -3.10 -0.30 -11.72
CA LEU A 79 -3.51 -1.71 -11.79
C LEU A 79 -4.17 -2.15 -10.48
N GLN A 80 -5.21 -1.43 -10.07
CA GLN A 80 -5.98 -1.71 -8.87
C GLN A 80 -7.46 -1.39 -9.05
N SER A 81 -8.30 -2.05 -8.27
CA SER A 81 -9.70 -1.67 -8.07
C SER A 81 -9.80 -0.88 -6.78
N VAL A 82 -10.34 0.34 -6.84
CA VAL A 82 -10.42 1.25 -5.69
C VAL A 82 -11.87 1.60 -5.41
N CYS A 83 -12.29 1.43 -4.15
CA CYS A 83 -13.56 1.92 -3.62
C CYS A 83 -13.26 3.04 -2.62
N VAL A 84 -13.66 4.27 -2.97
CA VAL A 84 -13.53 5.46 -2.14
C VAL A 84 -14.94 6.01 -1.90
N PRO A 85 -15.32 6.38 -0.67
CA PRO A 85 -16.61 7.00 -0.43
C PRO A 85 -16.69 8.36 -1.11
N SER A 86 -17.91 8.79 -1.42
CA SER A 86 -18.14 10.19 -1.81
C SER A 86 -17.75 11.11 -0.65
N LEU A 87 -17.13 12.24 -0.94
CA LEU A 87 -16.77 13.26 0.06
C LEU A 87 -17.98 13.83 0.81
N LYS A 88 -19.19 13.60 0.31
CA LYS A 88 -20.46 13.93 1.04
C LYS A 88 -20.58 13.13 2.35
N TYR A 89 -20.00 11.94 2.41
CA TYR A 89 -20.06 11.05 3.59
C TYR A 89 -18.78 11.08 4.42
N THR A 90 -17.84 11.99 4.13
CA THR A 90 -16.61 12.15 4.90
C THR A 90 -16.91 12.86 6.22
N ASP A 91 -16.50 12.24 7.32
CA ASP A 91 -16.53 12.89 8.63
C ASP A 91 -15.46 14.00 8.69
N ARG A 92 -15.90 15.25 8.74
CA ARG A 92 -15.00 16.42 8.73
C ARG A 92 -14.36 16.70 10.07
N THR A 93 -14.75 15.97 11.13
CA THR A 93 -14.11 16.09 12.46
C THR A 93 -12.80 15.33 12.52
N ASN A 94 -12.60 14.34 11.63
CA ASN A 94 -11.42 13.50 11.59
C ASN A 94 -10.40 14.04 10.58
N TYR A 95 -9.16 14.18 11.02
CA TYR A 95 -8.04 14.63 10.18
C TYR A 95 -6.71 14.11 10.71
N VAL A 96 -5.76 13.97 9.79
CA VAL A 96 -4.39 13.55 10.08
C VAL A 96 -3.55 14.74 10.50
N ILE A 97 -2.76 14.59 11.56
CA ILE A 97 -1.82 15.60 12.04
C ILE A 97 -0.39 15.14 11.68
N PRO A 98 0.33 15.89 10.80
CA PRO A 98 1.73 15.58 10.50
C PRO A 98 2.62 15.65 11.75
N ALA A 99 3.59 14.74 11.87
CA ALA A 99 4.46 14.66 13.04
C ALA A 99 5.23 15.96 13.33
N THR A 100 5.65 16.68 12.28
CA THR A 100 6.31 17.99 12.42
C THR A 100 5.39 19.07 13.01
N ILE A 101 4.09 18.94 12.84
CA ILE A 101 3.09 19.86 13.43
C ILE A 101 2.84 19.45 14.88
N SER A 102 2.65 18.16 15.16
CA SER A 102 2.39 17.68 16.53
C SER A 102 3.58 17.87 17.49
N SER A 103 4.79 18.05 16.98
CA SER A 103 5.99 18.30 17.80
C SER A 103 6.10 19.72 18.38
N SER A 104 5.27 20.66 17.92
CA SER A 104 5.24 22.04 18.40
C SER A 104 3.82 22.41 18.88
N PRO A 105 3.63 22.77 20.15
CA PRO A 105 2.31 23.16 20.67
C PRO A 105 1.66 24.30 19.87
N ASP A 106 2.42 25.33 19.50
CA ASP A 106 1.91 26.49 18.76
C ASP A 106 1.46 26.11 17.34
N LEU A 107 2.23 25.26 16.64
CA LEU A 107 1.86 24.76 15.32
C LEU A 107 0.63 23.85 15.40
N LEU A 108 0.57 23.02 16.44
CA LEU A 108 -0.57 22.12 16.68
C LEU A 108 -1.85 22.92 16.90
N GLU A 109 -1.83 23.93 17.78
CA GLU A 109 -2.98 24.80 18.05
C GLU A 109 -3.43 25.56 16.79
N CYS A 110 -2.47 26.10 16.03
CA CYS A 110 -2.76 26.77 14.76
C CYS A 110 -3.44 25.81 13.76
N TYR A 111 -2.91 24.59 13.60
CA TYR A 111 -3.44 23.57 12.71
C TYR A 111 -4.86 23.13 13.12
N GLN A 112 -5.06 22.81 14.39
CA GLN A 112 -6.37 22.40 14.92
C GLN A 112 -7.40 23.54 14.82
N THR A 113 -6.99 24.79 15.04
CA THR A 113 -7.83 25.96 14.86
C THR A 113 -8.29 26.13 13.42
N ALA A 114 -7.44 25.86 12.44
CA ALA A 114 -7.83 25.93 11.03
C ALA A 114 -8.93 24.88 10.70
N PHE A 115 -8.80 23.64 11.19
CA PHE A 115 -9.81 22.60 11.00
C PHE A 115 -11.13 22.95 11.72
N ARG A 116 -11.06 23.44 12.94
CA ARG A 116 -12.23 23.87 13.72
C ARG A 116 -13.02 24.99 13.02
N LYS A 117 -12.33 26.04 12.59
CA LYS A 117 -12.96 27.15 11.86
C LYS A 117 -13.56 26.70 10.52
N ASN A 118 -12.89 25.80 9.82
CA ASN A 118 -13.42 25.24 8.58
C ASN A 118 -14.70 24.42 8.83
N LEU A 119 -14.73 23.63 9.91
CA LEU A 119 -15.91 22.86 10.30
C LEU A 119 -17.09 23.77 10.69
N GLU A 120 -16.83 24.85 11.45
CA GLU A 120 -17.84 25.85 11.82
C GLU A 120 -18.44 26.53 10.58
N LEU A 121 -17.60 26.88 9.61
CA LEU A 121 -18.05 27.45 8.34
C LEU A 121 -18.91 26.47 7.55
N TYR A 122 -18.45 25.21 7.43
CA TYR A 122 -19.20 24.13 6.80
C TYR A 122 -20.61 23.99 7.41
N GLN A 123 -20.69 23.89 8.75
CA GLN A 123 -21.95 23.75 9.47
C GLN A 123 -22.87 24.97 9.28
N THR A 124 -22.30 26.16 9.19
CA THR A 124 -23.06 27.40 8.94
C THR A 124 -23.68 27.38 7.55
N LEU A 125 -22.92 27.02 6.53
CA LEU A 125 -23.41 26.91 5.15
C LEU A 125 -24.45 25.79 5.00
N GLN A 126 -24.25 24.67 5.68
CA GLN A 126 -25.21 23.56 5.71
C GLN A 126 -26.57 24.02 6.29
N LYS A 127 -26.57 24.76 7.41
CA LYS A 127 -27.77 25.33 8.02
C LYS A 127 -28.48 26.36 7.10
N GLN A 128 -27.72 27.01 6.23
CA GLN A 128 -28.27 27.95 5.22
C GLN A 128 -28.81 27.23 3.97
N GLY A 129 -28.80 25.90 3.93
CA GLY A 129 -29.35 25.11 2.86
C GLY A 129 -28.44 24.93 1.64
N VAL A 130 -27.14 25.20 1.77
CA VAL A 130 -26.19 24.91 0.70
C VAL A 130 -26.14 23.39 0.46
N PRO A 131 -26.32 22.91 -0.80
CA PRO A 131 -26.34 21.50 -1.11
C PRO A 131 -25.02 20.78 -0.72
N GLU A 132 -25.13 19.55 -0.21
CA GLU A 132 -23.97 18.76 0.23
C GLU A 132 -22.92 18.60 -0.88
N GLU A 133 -23.30 18.50 -2.15
CA GLU A 133 -22.38 18.41 -3.28
C GLU A 133 -21.52 19.67 -3.46
N MET A 134 -21.99 20.83 -2.98
CA MET A 134 -21.19 22.07 -2.96
C MET A 134 -20.33 22.13 -1.70
N LEU A 135 -20.81 21.58 -0.59
CA LEU A 135 -20.09 21.55 0.67
C LEU A 135 -18.85 20.64 0.67
N VAL A 136 -18.73 19.70 -0.30
CA VAL A 136 -17.50 18.89 -0.45
C VAL A 136 -16.26 19.72 -0.73
N TYR A 137 -16.39 20.91 -1.28
CA TYR A 137 -15.27 21.83 -1.53
C TYR A 137 -14.65 22.40 -0.24
N PHE A 138 -15.30 22.21 0.90
CA PHE A 138 -14.77 22.56 2.22
C PHE A 138 -14.02 21.40 2.90
N CYS A 139 -13.78 20.27 2.21
CA CYS A 139 -12.87 19.24 2.71
C CYS A 139 -11.44 19.73 2.59
N LEU A 140 -10.75 19.77 3.73
CA LEU A 140 -9.30 20.04 3.75
C LEU A 140 -8.52 18.76 3.39
N SER A 141 -7.35 18.91 2.82
CA SER A 141 -6.53 17.77 2.37
C SER A 141 -6.14 16.81 3.51
N GLY A 142 -6.14 17.28 4.75
CA GLY A 142 -5.89 16.48 5.94
C GLY A 142 -7.12 15.73 6.45
N ASN A 143 -8.36 16.02 5.99
CA ASN A 143 -9.53 15.24 6.37
C ASN A 143 -9.37 13.79 5.90
N THR A 144 -9.89 12.86 6.71
CA THR A 144 -9.70 11.44 6.51
C THR A 144 -10.94 10.75 5.94
N LEU A 145 -10.71 9.67 5.24
CA LEU A 145 -11.73 8.72 4.82
C LEU A 145 -11.17 7.29 4.85
N ASP A 146 -12.04 6.32 4.73
CA ASP A 146 -11.65 4.94 4.51
C ASP A 146 -11.61 4.63 3.02
N LEU A 147 -10.58 3.89 2.60
CA LEU A 147 -10.40 3.46 1.24
C LEU A 147 -10.25 1.94 1.21
N VAL A 148 -10.93 1.27 0.29
CA VAL A 148 -10.72 -0.15 0.02
C VAL A 148 -10.08 -0.29 -1.35
N THR A 149 -9.00 -1.05 -1.43
CA THR A 149 -8.33 -1.33 -2.70
C THR A 149 -8.01 -2.80 -2.84
N THR A 150 -8.15 -3.30 -4.06
CA THR A 150 -7.70 -4.64 -4.47
C THR A 150 -6.58 -4.48 -5.49
N MET A 151 -5.42 -5.06 -5.17
CA MET A 151 -4.25 -5.11 -6.06
C MET A 151 -3.85 -6.57 -6.26
N ASN A 152 -3.39 -6.90 -7.46
CA ASN A 152 -2.73 -8.19 -7.66
C ASN A 152 -1.30 -8.18 -7.07
N ALA A 153 -0.72 -9.37 -6.86
CA ALA A 153 0.60 -9.48 -6.23
C ALA A 153 1.70 -8.77 -7.02
N ARG A 154 1.63 -8.73 -8.34
CA ARG A 154 2.62 -8.01 -9.17
C ARG A 154 2.55 -6.50 -8.94
N GLU A 155 1.36 -5.92 -8.89
CA GLU A 155 1.18 -4.49 -8.56
C GLU A 155 1.59 -4.20 -7.12
N LEU A 156 1.31 -5.11 -6.18
CA LEU A 156 1.78 -4.99 -4.79
C LEU A 156 3.30 -4.94 -4.70
N LEU A 157 4.03 -5.75 -5.46
CA LEU A 157 5.49 -5.67 -5.53
C LEU A 157 5.94 -4.27 -5.98
N LEU A 158 5.31 -3.70 -7.02
CA LEU A 158 5.62 -2.33 -7.46
C LEU A 158 5.24 -1.28 -6.41
N PHE A 159 4.04 -1.38 -5.83
CA PHE A 159 3.57 -0.48 -4.79
C PHE A 159 4.53 -0.46 -3.60
N LEU A 160 4.87 -1.61 -3.05
CA LEU A 160 5.76 -1.75 -1.90
C LEU A 160 7.16 -1.20 -2.20
N ARG A 161 7.73 -1.56 -3.36
CA ARG A 161 9.02 -1.07 -3.80
C ARG A 161 9.13 0.45 -3.80
N LEU A 162 8.06 1.14 -4.21
CA LEU A 162 8.02 2.60 -4.30
C LEU A 162 7.57 3.26 -2.99
N ARG A 163 6.58 2.68 -2.29
CA ARG A 163 5.92 3.33 -1.16
C ARG A 163 6.54 3.02 0.20
N THR A 164 7.38 1.99 0.33
CA THR A 164 8.17 1.77 1.55
C THR A 164 9.48 2.58 1.57
N CYS A 165 9.82 3.26 0.47
CA CYS A 165 10.97 4.15 0.39
C CYS A 165 10.80 5.37 1.32
N MET A 166 11.91 5.85 1.91
CA MET A 166 11.93 7.05 2.76
C MET A 166 11.50 8.34 2.03
N ARG A 167 11.54 8.35 0.70
CA ARG A 167 11.06 9.47 -0.13
C ARG A 167 9.57 9.39 -0.49
N ALA A 168 8.89 8.31 -0.14
CA ALA A 168 7.44 8.26 -0.25
C ALA A 168 6.80 9.29 0.70
N GLN A 169 5.59 9.73 0.37
CA GLN A 169 4.81 10.54 1.29
C GLN A 169 4.64 9.75 2.60
N TRP A 170 4.93 10.39 3.73
CA TRP A 170 5.14 9.75 5.04
C TRP A 170 3.95 8.89 5.50
N GLU A 171 2.72 9.37 5.31
CA GLU A 171 1.50 8.66 5.69
C GLU A 171 1.32 7.39 4.83
N VAL A 172 1.46 7.51 3.51
CA VAL A 172 1.36 6.38 2.58
C VAL A 172 2.49 5.38 2.82
N ARG A 173 3.68 5.86 3.23
CA ARG A 173 4.77 4.99 3.64
C ARG A 173 4.40 4.16 4.86
N GLY A 174 3.74 4.76 5.86
CA GLY A 174 3.22 4.04 7.02
C GLY A 174 2.31 2.88 6.62
N TYR A 175 1.29 3.16 5.81
CA TYR A 175 0.40 2.13 5.28
C TYR A 175 1.13 1.05 4.46
N ALA A 176 2.09 1.44 3.63
CA ALA A 176 2.85 0.48 2.82
C ALA A 176 3.69 -0.48 3.69
N LEU A 177 4.24 0.00 4.80
CA LEU A 177 4.97 -0.85 5.76
C LEU A 177 4.04 -1.82 6.49
N GLU A 178 2.88 -1.36 6.92
CA GLU A 178 1.85 -2.23 7.52
C GLU A 178 1.33 -3.27 6.52
N MET A 179 1.11 -2.87 5.26
CA MET A 179 0.75 -3.80 4.19
C MET A 179 1.83 -4.86 4.00
N LEU A 180 3.10 -4.48 3.94
CA LEU A 180 4.22 -5.41 3.79
C LEU A 180 4.27 -6.40 4.96
N HIS A 181 4.10 -5.94 6.20
CA HIS A 181 4.04 -6.80 7.37
C HIS A 181 2.92 -7.85 7.23
N LYS A 182 1.69 -7.41 6.91
CA LYS A 182 0.56 -8.33 6.70
C LYS A 182 0.75 -9.30 5.52
N LEU A 183 1.40 -8.87 4.47
CA LEU A 183 1.70 -9.72 3.31
C LEU A 183 2.76 -10.78 3.64
N ARG A 184 3.75 -10.45 4.46
CA ARG A 184 4.75 -11.40 4.98
C ARG A 184 4.09 -12.49 5.85
N GLU A 185 3.07 -12.15 6.65
CA GLU A 185 2.31 -13.12 7.45
C GLU A 185 1.52 -14.11 6.57
N VAL A 186 0.85 -13.63 5.52
CA VAL A 186 -0.08 -14.47 4.73
C VAL A 186 0.53 -15.10 3.48
N SER A 187 1.63 -14.57 2.96
CA SER A 187 2.29 -15.03 1.73
C SER A 187 3.81 -14.83 1.80
N PRO A 188 4.47 -15.46 2.81
CA PRO A 188 5.90 -15.24 3.08
C PRO A 188 6.80 -15.55 1.89
N GLU A 189 6.50 -16.59 1.10
CA GLU A 189 7.31 -16.98 -0.04
C GLU A 189 7.41 -15.89 -1.14
N ILE A 190 6.44 -14.96 -1.15
CA ILE A 190 6.40 -13.86 -2.13
C ILE A 190 6.99 -12.58 -1.54
N PHE A 191 6.74 -12.30 -0.25
CA PHE A 191 6.96 -10.96 0.31
C PHE A 191 8.03 -10.87 1.40
N ASN A 192 8.57 -11.98 1.94
CA ASN A 192 9.56 -11.92 3.03
C ASN A 192 10.80 -11.10 2.67
N ASP A 193 11.34 -11.31 1.49
CA ASP A 193 12.56 -10.63 1.04
C ASP A 193 12.25 -9.32 0.28
N TYR A 194 11.05 -8.76 0.47
CA TYR A 194 10.61 -7.59 -0.29
C TYR A 194 10.65 -6.30 0.54
N GLY A 195 10.86 -5.16 -0.13
CA GLY A 195 10.98 -3.85 0.50
C GLY A 195 11.22 -2.74 -0.52
N ALA A 196 11.81 -1.62 -0.08
CA ALA A 196 12.12 -0.48 -0.94
C ALA A 196 13.15 -0.83 -2.03
N SER A 197 13.15 -0.06 -3.13
CA SER A 197 14.06 -0.26 -4.27
C SER A 197 15.53 -0.39 -3.85
N CYS A 198 15.99 0.44 -2.93
CA CYS A 198 17.38 0.40 -2.48
C CYS A 198 17.73 -0.89 -1.73
N TYR A 199 16.77 -1.48 -1.03
CA TYR A 199 16.94 -2.79 -0.37
C TYR A 199 17.05 -3.91 -1.40
N LEU A 200 16.15 -3.92 -2.38
CA LEU A 200 16.09 -4.96 -3.42
C LEU A 200 17.27 -4.93 -4.39
N GLU A 201 17.77 -3.75 -4.72
CA GLU A 201 18.81 -3.55 -5.74
C GLU A 201 20.23 -3.46 -5.15
N GLY A 202 20.37 -3.41 -3.81
CA GLY A 202 21.66 -3.22 -3.15
C GLY A 202 22.29 -1.83 -3.41
N LYS A 203 21.52 -0.90 -3.99
CA LYS A 203 21.90 0.49 -4.26
C LYS A 203 20.70 1.40 -4.30
N CYS A 204 20.88 2.69 -4.02
CA CYS A 204 19.80 3.66 -4.16
C CYS A 204 19.63 4.07 -5.63
N PRO A 205 18.45 3.91 -6.24
CA PRO A 205 18.23 4.31 -7.64
C PRO A 205 18.02 5.83 -7.82
N GLU A 206 17.84 6.59 -6.73
CA GLU A 206 17.45 8.00 -6.75
C GLU A 206 18.62 8.96 -7.08
N GLY A 207 19.85 8.48 -7.19
CA GLY A 207 21.01 9.29 -7.51
C GLY A 207 21.18 10.50 -6.57
N ALA A 208 21.22 11.71 -7.11
CA ALA A 208 21.34 12.96 -6.36
C ALA A 208 20.14 13.23 -5.41
N LEU A 209 19.01 12.57 -5.65
CA LEU A 209 17.80 12.72 -4.83
C LEU A 209 17.73 11.66 -3.69
N THR A 210 18.82 10.98 -3.39
CA THR A 210 18.87 9.98 -2.31
C THR A 210 18.45 10.58 -0.96
N CYS A 211 17.82 9.76 -0.10
CA CYS A 211 17.55 10.14 1.30
C CYS A 211 18.78 10.02 2.21
N GLY A 212 19.91 9.48 1.72
CA GLY A 212 21.14 9.26 2.49
C GLY A 212 21.09 8.08 3.47
N LYS A 213 19.97 7.36 3.60
CA LYS A 213 19.73 6.34 4.63
C LYS A 213 19.85 4.90 4.11
N PHE A 214 20.72 4.67 3.13
CA PHE A 214 20.83 3.35 2.51
C PHE A 214 21.14 2.22 3.52
N ALA A 215 22.16 2.40 4.36
CA ALA A 215 22.55 1.38 5.34
C ALA A 215 21.44 1.10 6.38
N GLU A 216 20.79 2.17 6.89
CA GLU A 216 19.65 2.04 7.81
C GLU A 216 18.51 1.24 7.18
N MET A 217 18.20 1.50 5.91
CA MET A 217 17.12 0.81 5.21
C MET A 217 17.45 -0.65 4.90
N GLN A 218 18.73 -1.00 4.66
CA GLN A 218 19.16 -2.39 4.51
C GLN A 218 18.87 -3.18 5.80
N GLU A 219 19.24 -2.62 6.95
CA GLU A 219 19.01 -3.27 8.24
C GLU A 219 17.53 -3.32 8.61
N PHE A 220 16.80 -2.22 8.40
CA PHE A 220 15.37 -2.12 8.69
C PHE A 220 14.56 -3.25 8.02
N PHE A 221 14.75 -3.49 6.71
CA PHE A 221 13.99 -4.53 6.01
C PHE A 221 14.42 -5.96 6.35
N LYS A 222 15.66 -6.17 6.82
CA LYS A 222 16.12 -7.48 7.32
C LYS A 222 15.50 -7.83 8.66
N THR A 223 15.34 -6.83 9.53
CA THR A 223 14.84 -7.02 10.90
C THR A 223 13.33 -6.83 11.03
N MET A 224 12.68 -6.27 10.02
CA MET A 224 11.23 -6.09 9.95
C MET A 224 10.55 -7.46 9.77
N LEU A 225 10.16 -8.09 10.86
CA LEU A 225 9.36 -9.34 10.90
C LEU A 225 7.89 -9.03 11.14
#